data_7d65c85d6df541ab92bfb3983d8f3d18
#
_entry.id   7d65c85d6df541ab92bfb3983d8f3d18
#
_cell.length_a   1.000
_cell.length_b   1.000
_cell.length_c   1.000
_cell.angle_alpha   90.00
_cell.angle_beta   90.00
_cell.angle_gamma   90.00
#
_symmetry.space_group_name_H-M   'P 1'
#
loop_
_entity.id
_entity.type
_entity.pdbx_description
1 polymer ?
#
loop_
_entity_poly.entity_id
_entity_poly.type
_entity_poly.pdbx_seq_one_letter_code
_entity_poly.pdbx_strand_id
1 'polypeptide(L)'
;MATGEAVQVGEAVGIMAAQSIGEPGTQLTMRTFHNGGVAGDDITQGLPRVEELFEARKPKGLAIITEFAGRATISDTKKKREVIVTNEETGESKAYLIPYGSRIKIQDGAMLGAGDELTEGSVNPHDILKIKGLRAAQDYMLQEVQRVYRLQGVEISDKHIEMIVRQMLKKIRIERSGDADVLPGVSRDVLD
;
A
#
# COMPACT_ATOMS: atom_id res chain seq x y z
N MET A 1 -25.07 0.78 8.72
CA MET A 1 -25.39 0.23 10.05
C MET A 1 -26.40 -0.90 9.89
N ALA A 2 -26.59 -1.72 10.91
CA ALA A 2 -27.62 -2.78 10.88
C ALA A 2 -29.04 -2.22 10.69
N THR A 3 -29.30 -1.00 11.08
CA THR A 3 -30.57 -0.27 10.88
C THR A 3 -30.77 0.28 9.47
N GLY A 4 -29.74 0.30 8.61
CA GLY A 4 -29.78 0.93 7.29
C GLY A 4 -29.70 2.47 7.31
N GLU A 5 -29.66 3.08 8.48
CA GLU A 5 -29.59 4.53 8.66
C GLU A 5 -28.15 5.06 8.66
N ALA A 6 -28.00 6.35 8.37
CA ALA A 6 -26.73 7.05 8.48
C ALA A 6 -26.26 7.15 9.94
N VAL A 7 -24.96 7.16 10.15
CA VAL A 7 -24.34 7.30 11.48
C VAL A 7 -24.63 8.69 12.05
N GLN A 8 -24.97 8.75 13.34
CA GLN A 8 -25.18 10.00 14.06
C GLN A 8 -23.91 10.39 14.85
N VAL A 9 -23.80 11.69 15.16
CA VAL A 9 -22.72 12.20 16.00
C VAL A 9 -22.82 11.59 17.41
N GLY A 10 -21.72 11.04 17.92
CA GLY A 10 -21.65 10.37 19.20
C GLY A 10 -21.64 8.84 19.13
N GLU A 11 -21.85 8.24 17.96
CA GLU A 11 -21.71 6.81 17.79
C GLU A 11 -20.23 6.36 17.78
N ALA A 12 -19.95 5.25 18.48
CA ALA A 12 -18.59 4.71 18.65
C ALA A 12 -18.12 3.89 17.42
N VAL A 13 -18.13 4.52 16.23
CA VAL A 13 -17.82 3.84 14.95
C VAL A 13 -16.39 3.31 14.89
N GLY A 14 -15.43 3.96 15.52
CA GLY A 14 -14.04 3.51 15.57
C GLY A 14 -13.88 2.22 16.38
N ILE A 15 -14.61 2.11 17.51
CA ILE A 15 -14.61 0.87 18.32
C ILE A 15 -15.25 -0.27 17.53
N MET A 16 -16.37 -0.02 16.84
CA MET A 16 -17.02 -1.03 16.00
C MET A 16 -16.10 -1.48 14.85
N ALA A 17 -15.39 -0.57 14.22
CA ALA A 17 -14.42 -0.90 13.19
C ALA A 17 -13.26 -1.75 13.74
N ALA A 18 -12.69 -1.36 14.88
CA ALA A 18 -11.60 -2.10 15.52
C ALA A 18 -12.02 -3.52 15.94
N GLN A 19 -13.22 -3.68 16.50
CA GLN A 19 -13.75 -5.00 16.87
C GLN A 19 -14.04 -5.86 15.64
N SER A 20 -14.62 -5.29 14.57
CA SER A 20 -14.94 -6.01 13.34
C SER A 20 -13.70 -6.49 12.58
N ILE A 21 -12.59 -5.77 12.70
CA ILE A 21 -11.29 -6.14 12.12
C ILE A 21 -10.55 -7.10 13.06
N GLY A 22 -10.59 -6.86 14.37
CA GLY A 22 -9.82 -7.61 15.37
C GLY A 22 -10.40 -8.98 15.74
N GLU A 23 -11.72 -9.12 15.74
CA GLU A 23 -12.34 -10.41 16.08
C GLU A 23 -11.88 -11.53 15.14
N PRO A 24 -11.94 -11.40 13.80
CA PRO A 24 -11.42 -12.43 12.92
C PRO A 24 -9.89 -12.56 12.93
N GLY A 25 -9.17 -11.58 13.47
CA GLY A 25 -7.71 -11.57 13.54
C GLY A 25 -7.13 -12.78 14.28
N THR A 26 -7.79 -13.25 15.34
CA THR A 26 -7.41 -14.48 16.05
C THR A 26 -7.49 -15.73 15.18
N GLN A 27 -8.47 -15.80 14.29
CA GLN A 27 -8.61 -16.90 13.33
C GLN A 27 -7.50 -16.87 12.27
N LEU A 28 -7.08 -15.69 11.82
CA LEU A 28 -5.96 -15.51 10.89
C LEU A 28 -4.66 -16.03 11.51
N THR A 29 -4.39 -15.76 12.78
CA THR A 29 -3.18 -16.20 13.48
C THR A 29 -3.11 -17.72 13.59
N MET A 30 -4.22 -18.38 13.86
CA MET A 30 -4.27 -19.85 13.99
C MET A 30 -4.02 -20.59 12.67
N ARG A 31 -4.37 -19.99 11.52
CA ARG A 31 -4.23 -20.62 10.20
C ARG A 31 -2.86 -20.42 9.56
N THR A 32 -2.12 -19.38 9.92
CA THR A 32 -0.79 -19.10 9.36
C THR A 32 0.30 -20.06 9.83
N PHE A 33 0.11 -20.78 10.94
CA PHE A 33 1.06 -21.77 11.44
C PHE A 33 1.15 -23.05 10.59
N HIS A 34 0.22 -23.29 9.67
CA HIS A 34 0.17 -24.53 8.88
C HIS A 34 0.68 -24.43 7.45
N ASN A 35 1.02 -23.26 6.96
CA ASN A 35 1.59 -23.05 5.62
C ASN A 35 3.12 -22.85 5.65
N GLY A 36 3.80 -23.59 6.52
CA GLY A 36 5.26 -23.68 6.49
C GLY A 36 5.69 -24.53 5.31
N GLY A 37 6.31 -23.94 4.32
CA GLY A 37 7.04 -24.72 3.37
C GLY A 37 7.00 -24.31 1.90
N VAL A 38 7.33 -23.07 1.56
CA VAL A 38 8.04 -22.80 0.30
C VAL A 38 9.14 -21.79 0.61
N ALA A 39 10.36 -22.24 0.61
CA ALA A 39 11.54 -21.39 0.70
C ALA A 39 11.56 -20.44 -0.50
N GLY A 40 11.40 -19.15 -0.25
CA GLY A 40 11.50 -18.12 -1.29
C GLY A 40 10.64 -16.87 -1.07
N ASP A 41 9.63 -16.92 -0.22
CA ASP A 41 8.73 -15.79 -0.07
C ASP A 41 8.95 -15.07 1.27
N ASP A 42 9.83 -14.06 1.25
CA ASP A 42 9.94 -13.03 2.31
C ASP A 42 8.69 -12.11 2.38
N ILE A 43 7.58 -12.53 1.72
CA ILE A 43 6.33 -11.76 1.70
C ILE A 43 5.58 -12.06 2.99
N THR A 44 5.39 -11.03 3.79
CA THR A 44 4.59 -11.10 5.02
C THR A 44 3.14 -11.40 4.67
N GLN A 45 2.57 -12.47 5.25
CA GLN A 45 1.21 -12.94 4.99
C GLN A 45 0.39 -12.97 6.29
N GLY A 46 -0.94 -13.00 6.12
CA GLY A 46 -1.86 -13.11 7.24
C GLY A 46 -1.92 -11.86 8.13
N LEU A 47 -2.16 -12.07 9.43
CA LEU A 47 -2.27 -10.96 10.40
C LEU A 47 -1.04 -10.04 10.46
N PRO A 48 0.20 -10.55 10.42
CA PRO A 48 1.38 -9.67 10.37
C PRO A 48 1.39 -8.71 9.18
N ARG A 49 0.79 -9.10 8.04
CA ARG A 49 0.63 -8.19 6.89
C ARG A 49 -0.38 -7.08 7.17
N VAL A 50 -1.47 -7.38 7.85
CA VAL A 50 -2.46 -6.38 8.26
C VAL A 50 -1.84 -5.37 9.23
N GLU A 51 -1.06 -5.83 10.20
CA GLU A 51 -0.32 -4.95 11.12
C GLU A 51 0.67 -4.06 10.36
N GLU A 52 1.44 -4.63 9.44
CA GLU A 52 2.40 -3.91 8.59
C GLU A 52 1.72 -2.80 7.80
N LEU A 53 0.52 -3.08 7.24
CA LEU A 53 -0.28 -2.10 6.50
C LEU A 53 -0.80 -0.98 7.42
N PHE A 54 -1.43 -1.31 8.54
CA PHE A 54 -1.98 -0.31 9.46
C PHE A 54 -0.93 0.52 10.19
N GLU A 55 0.27 0.01 10.35
CA GLU A 55 1.40 0.78 10.85
C GLU A 55 2.17 1.51 9.73
N ALA A 56 1.75 1.31 8.47
CA ALA A 56 2.42 1.84 7.28
C ALA A 56 3.93 1.54 7.26
N ARG A 57 4.33 0.36 7.74
CA ARG A 57 5.73 -0.09 7.74
C ARG A 57 6.19 -0.38 6.31
N LYS A 58 7.49 -0.21 6.08
CA LYS A 58 8.11 -0.66 4.84
C LYS A 58 8.08 -2.19 4.77
N PRO A 59 7.48 -2.79 3.72
CA PRO A 59 7.40 -4.24 3.59
C PRO A 59 8.77 -4.91 3.52
N LYS A 60 8.90 -6.12 4.07
CA LYS A 60 10.13 -6.90 3.96
C LYS A 60 10.41 -7.34 2.53
N GLY A 61 9.42 -7.91 1.85
CA GLY A 61 9.47 -8.24 0.43
C GLY A 61 8.98 -7.08 -0.44
N LEU A 62 9.77 -6.01 -0.51
CA LEU A 62 9.37 -4.78 -1.21
C LEU A 62 9.34 -4.97 -2.73
N ALA A 63 8.19 -4.68 -3.34
CA ALA A 63 8.08 -4.51 -4.78
C ALA A 63 8.70 -3.17 -5.20
N ILE A 64 9.45 -3.20 -6.29
CA ILE A 64 9.95 -1.98 -6.93
C ILE A 64 8.87 -1.48 -7.87
N ILE A 65 8.51 -0.19 -7.76
CA ILE A 65 7.52 0.47 -8.59
C ILE A 65 8.16 1.59 -9.40
N THR A 66 7.60 1.90 -10.57
CA THR A 66 8.07 3.03 -11.38
C THR A 66 7.53 4.36 -10.85
N GLU A 67 8.34 5.41 -10.89
CA GLU A 67 7.94 6.75 -10.45
C GLU A 67 7.14 7.52 -11.50
N PHE A 68 7.32 7.20 -12.77
CA PHE A 68 6.64 7.85 -13.89
C PHE A 68 6.23 6.85 -14.97
N ALA A 69 5.36 7.25 -15.86
CA ALA A 69 4.91 6.43 -16.97
C ALA A 69 5.96 6.38 -18.08
N GLY A 70 6.15 5.22 -18.68
CA GLY A 70 7.10 5.07 -19.79
C GLY A 70 7.23 3.63 -20.28
N ARG A 71 8.12 3.43 -21.24
CA ARG A 71 8.46 2.10 -21.75
C ARG A 71 9.56 1.46 -20.92
N ALA A 72 9.35 0.23 -20.52
CA ALA A 72 10.32 -0.54 -19.76
C ALA A 72 11.26 -1.31 -20.68
N THR A 73 12.56 -1.26 -20.40
CA THR A 73 13.59 -2.09 -21.05
C THR A 73 14.33 -2.86 -19.97
N ILE A 74 14.39 -4.19 -20.13
CA ILE A 74 15.06 -5.09 -19.17
C ILE A 74 16.49 -5.27 -19.61
N SER A 75 17.46 -4.91 -18.77
CA SER A 75 18.89 -5.15 -18.96
C SER A 75 19.37 -6.15 -17.92
N ASP A 76 19.68 -7.35 -18.37
CA ASP A 76 20.21 -8.43 -17.52
C ASP A 76 21.63 -8.78 -17.95
N THR A 77 22.60 -8.26 -17.20
CA THR A 77 24.01 -8.54 -17.38
C THR A 77 24.53 -9.38 -16.20
N LYS A 78 25.59 -10.19 -16.45
CA LYS A 78 26.17 -11.07 -15.41
C LYS A 78 26.51 -10.38 -14.07
N LYS A 79 26.63 -9.05 -14.08
CA LYS A 79 26.99 -8.26 -12.89
C LYS A 79 25.83 -7.40 -12.36
N LYS A 80 24.80 -7.14 -13.15
CA LYS A 80 23.76 -6.16 -12.83
C LYS A 80 22.47 -6.49 -13.54
N ARG A 81 21.39 -6.53 -12.80
CA ARG A 81 20.04 -6.71 -13.34
C ARG A 81 19.25 -5.44 -13.07
N GLU A 82 18.81 -4.78 -14.11
CA GLU A 82 18.10 -3.51 -13.99
C GLU A 82 16.96 -3.39 -15.00
N VAL A 83 15.95 -2.63 -14.63
CA VAL A 83 14.86 -2.22 -15.51
C VAL A 83 15.00 -0.73 -15.74
N ILE A 84 15.09 -0.33 -16.99
CA ILE A 84 15.17 1.07 -17.39
C ILE A 84 13.78 1.47 -17.89
N VAL A 85 13.17 2.46 -17.25
CA VAL A 85 11.90 3.05 -17.69
C VAL A 85 12.22 4.38 -18.36
N THR A 86 11.78 4.52 -19.60
CA THR A 86 11.98 5.73 -20.40
C THR A 86 10.64 6.33 -20.81
N ASN A 87 10.42 7.58 -20.47
CA ASN A 87 9.28 8.33 -20.95
C ASN A 87 9.62 8.91 -22.34
N GLU A 88 8.89 8.46 -23.35
CA GLU A 88 9.13 8.88 -24.74
C GLU A 88 8.72 10.35 -25.00
N GLU A 89 7.81 10.91 -24.18
CA GLU A 89 7.33 12.29 -24.34
C GLU A 89 8.27 13.31 -23.70
N THR A 90 8.75 13.02 -22.48
CA THR A 90 9.62 13.94 -21.72
C THR A 90 11.11 13.67 -21.94
N GLY A 91 11.47 12.50 -22.48
CA GLY A 91 12.85 12.05 -22.61
C GLY A 91 13.48 11.63 -21.27
N GLU A 92 12.71 11.61 -20.19
CA GLU A 92 13.19 11.21 -18.86
C GLU A 92 13.39 9.70 -18.81
N SER A 93 14.52 9.26 -18.23
CA SER A 93 14.88 7.86 -18.14
C SER A 93 15.44 7.57 -16.74
N LYS A 94 14.98 6.49 -16.13
CA LYS A 94 15.46 6.03 -14.82
C LYS A 94 15.70 4.52 -14.80
N ALA A 95 16.87 4.14 -14.28
CA ALA A 95 17.23 2.75 -14.10
C ALA A 95 16.92 2.30 -12.66
N TYR A 96 16.18 1.20 -12.55
CA TYR A 96 15.84 0.55 -11.28
C TYR A 96 16.66 -0.73 -11.15
N LEU A 97 17.52 -0.77 -10.13
CA LEU A 97 18.32 -1.95 -9.84
C LEU A 97 17.44 -3.04 -9.21
N ILE A 98 17.43 -4.22 -9.81
CA ILE A 98 16.65 -5.36 -9.33
C ILE A 98 17.54 -6.27 -8.49
N PRO A 99 17.22 -6.50 -7.19
CA PRO A 99 17.97 -7.41 -6.34
C PRO A 99 17.94 -8.85 -6.90
N TYR A 100 19.04 -9.59 -6.65
CA TYR A 100 19.08 -11.01 -6.96
C TYR A 100 17.99 -11.74 -6.16
N GLY A 101 17.23 -12.62 -6.86
CA GLY A 101 16.11 -13.36 -6.28
C GLY A 101 14.74 -12.69 -6.46
N SER A 102 14.67 -11.39 -6.78
CA SER A 102 13.40 -10.75 -7.11
C SER A 102 12.92 -11.16 -8.50
N ARG A 103 11.65 -11.52 -8.62
CA ARG A 103 11.01 -11.82 -9.91
C ARG A 103 10.53 -10.54 -10.57
N ILE A 104 10.90 -10.36 -11.83
CA ILE A 104 10.38 -9.28 -12.66
C ILE A 104 8.97 -9.65 -13.12
N LYS A 105 8.01 -8.75 -12.90
CA LYS A 105 6.58 -8.92 -13.21
C LYS A 105 6.24 -8.48 -14.63
N ILE A 106 7.05 -7.61 -15.21
CA ILE A 106 6.85 -6.97 -16.50
C ILE A 106 7.57 -7.70 -17.63
N GLN A 107 7.10 -7.50 -18.86
CA GLN A 107 7.79 -7.93 -20.07
C GLN A 107 8.67 -6.81 -20.62
N ASP A 108 9.72 -7.19 -21.34
CA ASP A 108 10.58 -6.23 -22.04
C ASP A 108 9.79 -5.47 -23.11
N GLY A 109 9.94 -4.15 -23.14
CA GLY A 109 9.19 -3.25 -24.02
C GLY A 109 7.78 -2.91 -23.56
N ALA A 110 7.34 -3.35 -22.39
CA ALA A 110 6.01 -3.03 -21.85
C ALA A 110 5.83 -1.53 -21.57
N MET A 111 4.67 -1.00 -21.88
CA MET A 111 4.27 0.35 -21.47
C MET A 111 3.73 0.31 -20.04
N LEU A 112 4.28 1.14 -19.19
CA LEU A 112 3.97 1.22 -17.77
C LEU A 112 3.34 2.56 -17.41
N GLY A 113 2.38 2.55 -16.48
CA GLY A 113 1.87 3.72 -15.82
C GLY A 113 2.71 4.10 -14.59
N ALA A 114 2.62 5.34 -14.15
CA ALA A 114 3.25 5.76 -12.89
C ALA A 114 2.77 4.91 -11.72
N GLY A 115 3.70 4.35 -10.95
CA GLY A 115 3.44 3.46 -9.82
C GLY A 115 3.09 2.02 -10.16
N ASP A 116 3.35 1.57 -11.40
CA ASP A 116 3.22 0.17 -11.75
C ASP A 116 4.39 -0.64 -11.19
N GLU A 117 4.11 -1.89 -10.82
CA GLU A 117 5.08 -2.79 -10.20
C GLU A 117 6.03 -3.39 -11.23
N LEU A 118 7.33 -3.22 -11.02
CA LEU A 118 8.39 -3.82 -11.83
C LEU A 118 8.71 -5.24 -11.36
N THR A 119 8.61 -5.49 -10.05
CA THR A 119 8.89 -6.78 -9.42
C THR A 119 7.71 -7.29 -8.63
N GLU A 120 7.66 -8.61 -8.42
CA GLU A 120 6.74 -9.20 -7.46
C GLU A 120 7.09 -8.76 -6.04
N GLY A 121 6.08 -8.62 -5.18
CA GLY A 121 6.24 -8.23 -3.78
C GLY A 121 5.10 -7.36 -3.28
N SER A 122 5.29 -6.84 -2.07
CA SER A 122 4.35 -5.90 -1.46
C SER A 122 4.80 -4.47 -1.71
N VAL A 123 3.87 -3.62 -2.16
CA VAL A 123 4.19 -2.20 -2.40
C VAL A 123 4.17 -1.44 -1.07
N ASN A 124 5.08 -0.47 -0.94
CA ASN A 124 5.09 0.42 0.20
C ASN A 124 3.98 1.48 0.06
N PRO A 125 3.05 1.60 1.02
CA PRO A 125 1.97 2.59 0.98
C PRO A 125 2.46 4.04 0.82
N HIS A 126 3.62 4.37 1.38
CA HIS A 126 4.22 5.70 1.25
C HIS A 126 4.62 6.04 -0.19
N ASP A 127 5.11 5.06 -0.94
CA ASP A 127 5.51 5.26 -2.34
C ASP A 127 4.27 5.46 -3.22
N ILE A 128 3.19 4.72 -2.95
CA ILE A 128 1.90 4.92 -3.63
C ILE A 128 1.35 6.31 -3.34
N LEU A 129 1.38 6.75 -2.08
CA LEU A 129 0.94 8.09 -1.69
C LEU A 129 1.71 9.18 -2.43
N LYS A 130 3.03 9.01 -2.55
CA LYS A 130 3.91 9.97 -3.22
C LYS A 130 3.69 10.02 -4.74
N ILE A 131 3.49 8.86 -5.37
CA ILE A 131 3.45 8.74 -6.84
C ILE A 131 2.03 8.89 -7.38
N LYS A 132 1.06 8.18 -6.80
CA LYS A 132 -0.33 8.10 -7.26
C LYS A 132 -1.29 8.99 -6.47
N GLY A 133 -0.85 9.54 -5.34
CA GLY A 133 -1.63 10.43 -4.49
C GLY A 133 -2.50 9.73 -3.45
N LEU A 134 -3.27 10.54 -2.71
CA LEU A 134 -4.03 10.13 -1.53
C LEU A 134 -5.07 9.04 -1.83
N ARG A 135 -5.88 9.24 -2.88
CA ARG A 135 -6.96 8.30 -3.22
C ARG A 135 -6.44 6.92 -3.56
N ALA A 136 -5.40 6.84 -4.37
CA ALA A 136 -4.76 5.57 -4.73
C ALA A 136 -4.16 4.85 -3.51
N ALA A 137 -3.60 5.58 -2.56
CA ALA A 137 -3.10 5.01 -1.31
C ALA A 137 -4.23 4.43 -0.45
N GLN A 138 -5.38 5.13 -0.37
CA GLN A 138 -6.57 4.64 0.34
C GLN A 138 -7.11 3.35 -0.30
N ASP A 139 -7.28 3.35 -1.60
CA ASP A 139 -7.80 2.20 -2.35
C ASP A 139 -6.83 0.99 -2.24
N TYR A 140 -5.52 1.22 -2.31
CA TYR A 140 -4.51 0.19 -2.11
C TYR A 140 -4.58 -0.43 -0.71
N MET A 141 -4.63 0.38 0.34
CA MET A 141 -4.72 -0.08 1.72
C MET A 141 -5.98 -0.93 1.95
N LEU A 142 -7.12 -0.47 1.44
CA LEU A 142 -8.38 -1.19 1.51
C LEU A 142 -8.30 -2.55 0.82
N GLN A 143 -7.80 -2.57 -0.42
CA GLN A 143 -7.71 -3.78 -1.22
C GLN A 143 -6.75 -4.81 -0.61
N GLU A 144 -5.59 -4.39 -0.13
CA GLU A 144 -4.60 -5.28 0.47
C GLU A 144 -5.10 -5.88 1.80
N VAL A 145 -5.74 -5.09 2.66
CA VAL A 145 -6.33 -5.62 3.90
C VAL A 145 -7.45 -6.61 3.56
N GLN A 146 -8.37 -6.26 2.67
CA GLN A 146 -9.44 -7.15 2.21
C GLN A 146 -8.89 -8.43 1.59
N ARG A 147 -7.81 -8.35 0.81
CA ARG A 147 -7.16 -9.51 0.22
C ARG A 147 -6.70 -10.50 1.29
N VAL A 148 -6.05 -10.02 2.36
CA VAL A 148 -5.59 -10.87 3.46
C VAL A 148 -6.76 -11.61 4.10
N TYR A 149 -7.86 -10.92 4.40
CA TYR A 149 -9.03 -11.54 5.03
C TYR A 149 -9.77 -12.51 4.09
N ARG A 150 -9.96 -12.13 2.84
CA ARG A 150 -10.63 -13.00 1.83
C ARG A 150 -9.85 -14.28 1.56
N LEU A 151 -8.52 -14.25 1.53
CA LEU A 151 -7.67 -15.45 1.40
C LEU A 151 -7.89 -16.44 2.55
N GLN A 152 -8.35 -15.97 3.70
CA GLN A 152 -8.68 -16.80 4.87
C GLN A 152 -10.19 -17.14 4.96
N GLY A 153 -10.97 -16.74 3.96
CA GLY A 153 -12.43 -16.96 3.93
C GLY A 153 -13.20 -16.11 4.93
N VAL A 154 -12.64 -14.97 5.33
CA VAL A 154 -13.28 -14.00 6.22
C VAL A 154 -13.79 -12.82 5.42
N GLU A 155 -15.03 -12.43 5.61
CA GLU A 155 -15.65 -11.25 5.01
C GLU A 155 -15.78 -10.13 6.03
N ILE A 156 -15.20 -8.98 5.71
CA ILE A 156 -15.32 -7.74 6.50
C ILE A 156 -15.88 -6.66 5.60
N SER A 157 -16.80 -5.84 6.10
CA SER A 157 -17.32 -4.70 5.34
C SER A 157 -16.24 -3.64 5.17
N ASP A 158 -16.09 -3.14 3.95
CA ASP A 158 -15.10 -2.12 3.56
C ASP A 158 -15.14 -0.89 4.46
N LYS A 159 -16.33 -0.45 4.91
CA LYS A 159 -16.52 0.71 5.79
C LYS A 159 -15.68 0.69 7.05
N HIS A 160 -15.39 -0.49 7.62
CA HIS A 160 -14.59 -0.61 8.84
C HIS A 160 -13.10 -0.35 8.55
N ILE A 161 -12.61 -0.86 7.43
CA ILE A 161 -11.23 -0.63 6.98
C ILE A 161 -11.07 0.82 6.54
N GLU A 162 -12.01 1.36 5.78
CA GLU A 162 -12.03 2.77 5.34
C GLU A 162 -11.99 3.74 6.52
N MET A 163 -12.69 3.42 7.62
CA MET A 163 -12.66 4.22 8.84
C MET A 163 -11.24 4.33 9.42
N ILE A 164 -10.51 3.23 9.50
CA ILE A 164 -9.13 3.20 9.99
C ILE A 164 -8.20 3.93 9.03
N VAL A 165 -8.30 3.66 7.73
CA VAL A 165 -7.47 4.29 6.69
C VAL A 165 -7.70 5.81 6.66
N ARG A 166 -8.96 6.26 6.80
CA ARG A 166 -9.27 7.69 6.93
C ARG A 166 -8.55 8.31 8.12
N GLN A 167 -8.54 7.63 9.27
CA GLN A 167 -7.86 8.14 10.47
C GLN A 167 -6.34 8.17 10.31
N MET A 168 -5.74 7.22 9.58
CA MET A 168 -4.31 7.20 9.28
C MET A 168 -3.88 8.39 8.41
N LEU A 169 -4.74 8.80 7.48
CA LEU A 169 -4.48 9.86 6.49
C LEU A 169 -5.13 11.22 6.86
N LYS A 170 -5.53 11.37 8.12
CA LYS A 170 -6.22 12.56 8.61
C LYS A 170 -5.32 13.80 8.66
N LYS A 171 -4.02 13.62 8.90
CA LYS A 171 -3.09 14.73 9.14
C LYS A 171 -2.22 15.04 7.93
N ILE A 172 -2.01 16.33 7.72
CA ILE A 172 -1.09 16.88 6.73
C ILE A 172 0.00 17.68 7.42
N ARG A 173 1.18 17.74 6.81
CA ARG A 173 2.27 18.59 7.26
C ARG A 173 2.30 19.85 6.41
N ILE A 174 2.29 20.99 7.07
CA ILE A 174 2.38 22.30 6.41
C ILE A 174 3.82 22.51 5.92
N GLU A 175 4.03 22.63 4.62
CA GLU A 175 5.35 22.96 4.05
C GLU A 175 5.57 24.47 3.97
N ARG A 176 4.54 25.22 3.57
CA ARG A 176 4.56 26.69 3.46
C ARG A 176 3.25 27.24 4.02
N SER A 177 3.34 28.32 4.80
CA SER A 177 2.18 28.97 5.42
C SER A 177 1.23 29.64 4.43
N GLY A 178 1.74 30.11 3.28
CA GLY A 178 0.94 30.90 2.34
C GLY A 178 0.29 32.09 3.05
N ASP A 179 -1.01 32.27 2.82
CA ASP A 179 -1.82 33.34 3.45
C ASP A 179 -2.49 32.90 4.78
N ALA A 180 -2.24 31.65 5.23
CA ALA A 180 -2.82 31.13 6.45
C ALA A 180 -1.90 31.40 7.66
N ASP A 181 -2.50 31.67 8.82
CA ASP A 181 -1.78 31.87 10.10
C ASP A 181 -1.37 30.51 10.71
N VAL A 182 -0.53 29.79 9.98
CA VAL A 182 0.02 28.50 10.39
C VAL A 182 1.52 28.45 10.17
N LEU A 183 2.25 27.83 11.10
CA LEU A 183 3.71 27.72 10.99
C LEU A 183 4.11 26.55 10.07
N PRO A 184 5.15 26.72 9.23
CA PRO A 184 5.73 25.62 8.47
C PRO A 184 6.22 24.50 9.40
N GLY A 185 6.06 23.25 8.98
CA GLY A 185 6.47 22.07 9.74
C GLY A 185 5.45 21.56 10.77
N VAL A 186 4.39 22.30 11.03
CA VAL A 186 3.30 21.87 11.92
C VAL A 186 2.39 20.86 11.22
N SER A 187 1.92 19.87 11.98
CA SER A 187 0.90 18.91 11.52
C SER A 187 -0.49 19.42 11.86
N ARG A 188 -1.38 19.47 10.88
CA ARG A 188 -2.79 19.88 11.00
C ARG A 188 -3.70 18.79 10.47
N ASP A 189 -4.96 18.81 10.90
CA ASP A 189 -5.98 17.97 10.29
C ASP A 189 -6.37 18.52 8.90
N VAL A 190 -6.68 17.61 7.98
CA VAL A 190 -7.07 17.96 6.59
C VAL A 190 -8.33 18.84 6.56
N LEU A 191 -9.17 18.75 7.59
CA LEU A 191 -10.44 19.47 7.70
C LEU A 191 -10.34 20.81 8.42
N ASP A 192 -9.17 21.17 8.98
CA ASP A 192 -8.89 22.46 9.61
C ASP A 192 -8.35 23.45 8.56
#